data_2bdee7e8a6a197f0448b227011580bd3
#
_entry.id   2bdee7e8a6a197f0448b227011580bd3
#
_cell.length_a   1.000
_cell.length_b   1.000
_cell.length_c   1.000
_cell.angle_alpha   90.00
_cell.angle_beta   90.00
_cell.angle_gamma   90.00
#
_symmetry.space_group_name_H-M   'P 1'
#
loop_
_entity.id
_entity.type
_entity.pdbx_description
1 polymer ?
#
loop_
_entity_poly.entity_id
_entity_poly.type
_entity_poly.pdbx_seq_one_letter_code
_entity_poly.pdbx_strand_id
1 'polypeptide(L)'
;MCSSDRLAPATIRRHLDILQRDRLVGFEEVRKKTGRPEYSFCLTEDGQEALPKNYDKLLKQVVGEIGKLTEEDVRGNDGSQILHEIFVGLSEKARSENASPSGQSLKQRVEALVTTLGSQDFSPVVEKNGDVIELRLMNCPFRSVAMQNQSICSYDFHLIASTLKVDISRIKSIRDGADGCLYRIMATPEEVAEVSLVGDG
;
A
#
# COMPACT_ATOMS: atom_id res chain seq x y z
N MET A 1 -7.76 24.19 2.09
CA MET A 1 -7.94 24.36 3.54
C MET A 1 -8.98 23.34 3.99
N CYS A 2 -8.55 22.12 4.34
CA CYS A 2 -9.41 21.17 5.04
C CYS A 2 -9.25 21.46 6.52
N SER A 3 -10.30 21.97 7.15
CA SER A 3 -10.38 22.07 8.60
C SER A 3 -10.22 20.67 9.16
N SER A 4 -9.23 20.47 10.01
CA SER A 4 -9.16 19.28 10.87
C SER A 4 -10.29 19.39 11.88
N ASP A 5 -11.50 19.00 11.49
CA ASP A 5 -12.62 18.83 12.39
C ASP A 5 -12.26 17.71 13.36
N ARG A 6 -11.78 18.07 14.53
CA ARG A 6 -11.62 17.13 15.65
C ARG A 6 -13.02 16.66 16.04
N LEU A 7 -13.40 15.50 15.50
CA LEU A 7 -14.66 14.87 15.88
C LEU A 7 -14.72 14.70 17.40
N ALA A 8 -15.87 15.03 17.98
CA ALA A 8 -16.08 14.82 19.41
C ALA A 8 -15.95 13.32 19.74
N PRO A 9 -15.35 12.93 20.88
CA PRO A 9 -15.18 11.53 21.27
C PRO A 9 -16.48 10.72 21.23
N ALA A 10 -17.63 11.33 21.52
CA ALA A 10 -18.93 10.68 21.42
C ALA A 10 -19.31 10.34 19.96
N THR A 11 -18.96 11.20 19.01
CA THR A 11 -19.19 10.98 17.59
C THR A 11 -18.34 9.82 17.07
N ILE A 12 -17.06 9.78 17.46
CA ILE A 12 -16.14 8.69 17.10
C ILE A 12 -16.68 7.36 17.62
N ARG A 13 -17.10 7.30 18.90
CA ARG A 13 -17.67 6.07 19.49
C ARG A 13 -18.90 5.61 18.73
N ARG A 14 -19.82 6.51 18.40
CA ARG A 14 -21.01 6.17 17.63
C ARG A 14 -20.67 5.57 16.26
N HIS A 15 -19.68 6.12 15.56
CA HIS A 15 -19.25 5.54 14.27
C HIS A 15 -18.62 4.16 14.46
N LEU A 16 -17.77 3.98 15.48
CA LEU A 16 -17.18 2.68 15.80
C LEU A 16 -18.26 1.64 16.15
N ASP A 17 -19.29 2.01 16.95
CA ASP A 17 -20.40 1.13 17.28
C ASP A 17 -21.18 0.68 16.04
N ILE A 18 -21.38 1.59 15.06
CA ILE A 18 -22.04 1.26 13.79
C ILE A 18 -21.17 0.28 12.99
N LEU A 19 -19.87 0.60 12.81
CA LEU A 19 -18.95 -0.25 12.06
C LEU A 19 -18.77 -1.63 12.69
N GLN A 20 -18.79 -1.73 14.02
CA GLN A 20 -18.78 -3.02 14.72
C GLN A 20 -20.07 -3.82 14.50
N ARG A 21 -21.23 -3.17 14.60
CA ARG A 21 -22.52 -3.81 14.32
C ARG A 21 -22.56 -4.37 12.90
N ASP A 22 -21.99 -3.61 11.95
CA ASP A 22 -21.91 -3.99 10.54
C ASP A 22 -20.74 -4.96 10.27
N ARG A 23 -20.02 -5.40 11.31
CA ARG A 23 -18.86 -6.34 11.27
C ARG A 23 -17.66 -5.85 10.46
N LEU A 24 -17.56 -4.56 10.20
CA LEU A 24 -16.44 -3.98 9.45
C LEU A 24 -15.23 -3.71 10.34
N VAL A 25 -15.46 -3.51 11.65
CA VAL A 25 -14.42 -3.22 12.64
C VAL A 25 -14.53 -4.16 13.82
N GLY A 26 -13.40 -4.73 14.24
CA GLY A 26 -13.23 -5.44 15.49
C GLY A 26 -12.47 -4.59 16.51
N PHE A 27 -12.33 -5.09 17.74
CA PHE A 27 -11.46 -4.47 18.74
C PHE A 27 -10.74 -5.51 19.57
N GLU A 28 -9.58 -5.13 20.08
CA GLU A 28 -8.80 -5.86 21.05
C GLU A 28 -8.61 -5.02 22.31
N GLU A 29 -8.68 -5.68 23.48
CA GLU A 29 -8.40 -5.02 24.73
C GLU A 29 -6.88 -4.98 24.98
N VAL A 30 -6.31 -3.79 24.98
CA VAL A 30 -4.89 -3.58 25.29
C VAL A 30 -4.73 -3.30 26.77
N ARG A 31 -4.18 -4.25 27.52
CA ARG A 31 -3.89 -4.08 28.95
C ARG A 31 -2.64 -3.23 29.13
N LYS A 32 -2.80 -2.09 29.80
CA LYS A 32 -1.68 -1.27 30.28
C LYS A 32 -1.19 -1.80 31.63
N LYS A 33 0.11 -1.58 31.94
CA LYS A 33 0.68 -1.92 33.25
C LYS A 33 -0.01 -1.20 34.42
N THR A 34 -0.56 -0.01 34.16
CA THR A 34 -1.31 0.79 35.12
C THR A 34 -2.39 1.58 34.38
N GLY A 35 -3.59 1.68 34.95
CA GLY A 35 -4.71 2.45 34.39
C GLY A 35 -5.83 1.59 33.83
N ARG A 36 -6.81 2.25 33.20
CA ARG A 36 -7.96 1.61 32.57
C ARG A 36 -7.52 0.94 31.27
N PRO A 37 -8.02 -0.28 30.94
CA PRO A 37 -7.77 -0.91 29.65
C PRO A 37 -8.15 0.03 28.49
N GLU A 38 -7.36 -0.02 27.41
CA GLU A 38 -7.66 0.66 26.15
C GLU A 38 -8.17 -0.35 25.13
N TYR A 39 -9.02 0.12 24.22
CA TYR A 39 -9.48 -0.66 23.09
C TYR A 39 -8.72 -0.19 21.85
N SER A 40 -8.06 -1.13 21.16
CA SER A 40 -7.48 -0.92 19.83
C SER A 40 -8.47 -1.46 18.80
N PHE A 41 -8.86 -0.61 17.86
CA PHE A 41 -9.79 -0.98 16.80
C PHE A 41 -9.03 -1.35 15.53
N CYS A 42 -9.45 -2.42 14.87
CA CYS A 42 -8.88 -2.89 13.61
C CYS A 42 -10.00 -3.26 12.62
N LEU A 43 -9.70 -3.19 11.33
CA LEU A 43 -10.61 -3.67 10.30
C LEU A 43 -10.70 -5.20 10.35
N THR A 44 -11.91 -5.72 10.21
CA THR A 44 -12.14 -7.14 9.97
C THR A 44 -11.81 -7.50 8.51
N GLU A 45 -11.91 -8.78 8.14
CA GLU A 45 -11.82 -9.17 6.72
C GLU A 45 -12.88 -8.49 5.87
N ASP A 46 -14.14 -8.46 6.34
CA ASP A 46 -15.23 -7.76 5.66
C ASP A 46 -14.95 -6.26 5.57
N GLY A 47 -14.39 -5.65 6.62
CA GLY A 47 -13.95 -4.26 6.63
C GLY A 47 -12.84 -3.98 5.64
N GLN A 48 -11.87 -4.88 5.53
CA GLN A 48 -10.80 -4.78 4.54
C GLN A 48 -11.34 -4.89 3.10
N GLU A 49 -12.30 -5.78 2.84
CA GLU A 49 -12.92 -5.91 1.51
C GLU A 49 -13.90 -4.76 1.19
N ALA A 50 -14.44 -4.07 2.19
CA ALA A 50 -15.27 -2.87 1.98
C ALA A 50 -14.49 -1.63 1.53
N LEU A 51 -13.16 -1.62 1.70
CA LEU A 51 -12.31 -0.57 1.16
C LEU A 51 -12.26 -0.64 -0.39
N PRO A 52 -11.92 0.46 -1.09
CA PRO A 52 -11.86 0.46 -2.55
C PRO A 52 -11.04 -0.68 -3.13
N LYS A 53 -11.60 -1.38 -4.11
CA LYS A 53 -10.97 -2.51 -4.83
C LYS A 53 -10.95 -2.27 -6.33
N ASN A 54 -9.92 -2.77 -6.99
CA ASN A 54 -9.67 -2.58 -8.41
C ASN A 54 -9.61 -3.91 -9.19
N TYR A 55 -10.43 -4.89 -8.81
CA TYR A 55 -10.40 -6.22 -9.44
C TYR A 55 -10.74 -6.20 -10.93
N ASP A 56 -11.70 -5.37 -11.36
CA ASP A 56 -12.07 -5.22 -12.76
C ASP A 56 -10.90 -4.65 -13.59
N LYS A 57 -10.25 -3.59 -13.09
CA LYS A 57 -9.07 -3.00 -13.72
C LYS A 57 -7.93 -4.01 -13.79
N LEU A 58 -7.67 -4.72 -12.69
CA LEU A 58 -6.64 -5.75 -12.62
C LEU A 58 -6.90 -6.84 -13.66
N LEU A 59 -8.12 -7.38 -13.72
CA LEU A 59 -8.49 -8.43 -14.67
C LEU A 59 -8.25 -7.98 -16.12
N LYS A 60 -8.71 -6.79 -16.49
CA LYS A 60 -8.50 -6.22 -17.82
C LYS A 60 -7.02 -6.09 -18.16
N GLN A 61 -6.22 -5.62 -17.23
CA GLN A 61 -4.78 -5.46 -17.42
C GLN A 61 -4.07 -6.82 -17.60
N VAL A 62 -4.33 -7.78 -16.70
CA VAL A 62 -3.72 -9.11 -16.76
C VAL A 62 -4.10 -9.85 -18.04
N VAL A 63 -5.39 -9.84 -18.41
CA VAL A 63 -5.84 -10.46 -19.68
C VAL A 63 -5.18 -9.78 -20.90
N GLY A 64 -5.02 -8.45 -20.85
CA GLY A 64 -4.32 -7.72 -21.90
C GLY A 64 -2.83 -8.06 -22.01
N GLU A 65 -2.14 -8.34 -20.92
CA GLU A 65 -0.73 -8.78 -20.95
C GLU A 65 -0.62 -10.26 -21.37
N ILE A 66 -1.50 -11.13 -20.86
CA ILE A 66 -1.54 -12.55 -21.32
C ILE A 66 -1.72 -12.64 -22.83
N GLY A 67 -2.57 -11.79 -23.42
CA GLY A 67 -2.81 -11.78 -24.89
C GLY A 67 -1.61 -11.33 -25.72
N LYS A 68 -0.56 -10.80 -25.11
CA LYS A 68 0.68 -10.39 -25.79
C LYS A 68 1.81 -11.41 -25.66
N LEU A 69 1.65 -12.42 -24.78
CA LEU A 69 2.68 -13.45 -24.57
C LEU A 69 2.98 -14.21 -25.86
N THR A 70 4.24 -14.36 -26.15
CA THR A 70 4.78 -15.15 -27.25
C THR A 70 5.26 -16.50 -26.75
N GLU A 71 5.59 -17.40 -27.67
CA GLU A 71 6.20 -18.69 -27.33
C GLU A 71 7.54 -18.51 -26.57
N GLU A 72 8.29 -17.43 -26.86
CA GLU A 72 9.56 -17.13 -26.20
C GLU A 72 9.35 -16.75 -24.76
N ASP A 73 8.30 -15.97 -24.44
CA ASP A 73 7.98 -15.52 -23.07
C ASP A 73 7.55 -16.68 -22.16
N VAL A 74 6.98 -17.75 -22.73
CA VAL A 74 6.52 -18.90 -21.93
C VAL A 74 7.50 -20.06 -21.92
N ARG A 75 8.47 -20.08 -22.83
CA ARG A 75 9.43 -21.18 -22.95
C ARG A 75 10.38 -21.23 -21.77
N GLY A 76 10.30 -22.30 -20.98
CA GLY A 76 11.15 -22.52 -19.82
C GLY A 76 10.69 -21.83 -18.54
N ASN A 77 9.59 -21.08 -18.60
CA ASN A 77 8.98 -20.42 -17.45
C ASN A 77 7.78 -21.20 -16.94
N ASP A 78 7.63 -21.29 -15.61
CA ASP A 78 6.41 -21.78 -15.00
C ASP A 78 5.35 -20.66 -14.85
N GLY A 79 4.12 -21.03 -14.48
CA GLY A 79 3.02 -20.08 -14.34
C GLY A 79 3.27 -18.98 -13.30
N SER A 80 4.06 -19.25 -12.25
CA SER A 80 4.39 -18.25 -11.22
C SER A 80 5.39 -17.22 -11.76
N GLN A 81 6.35 -17.66 -12.56
CA GLN A 81 7.32 -16.79 -13.23
C GLN A 81 6.62 -15.89 -14.25
N ILE A 82 5.73 -16.44 -15.08
CA ILE A 82 4.95 -15.68 -16.05
C ILE A 82 4.08 -14.62 -15.34
N LEU A 83 3.39 -14.99 -14.26
CA LEU A 83 2.61 -14.04 -13.48
C LEU A 83 3.48 -12.95 -12.86
N HIS A 84 4.66 -13.30 -12.35
CA HIS A 84 5.61 -12.33 -11.81
C HIS A 84 5.98 -11.28 -12.87
N GLU A 85 6.39 -11.72 -14.06
CA GLU A 85 6.76 -10.84 -15.19
C GLU A 85 5.59 -9.94 -15.62
N ILE A 86 4.38 -10.49 -15.68
CA ILE A 86 3.18 -9.69 -15.97
C ILE A 86 3.01 -8.56 -14.93
N PHE A 87 3.12 -8.86 -13.63
CA PHE A 87 2.95 -7.84 -12.60
C PHE A 87 4.07 -6.82 -12.57
N VAL A 88 5.30 -7.22 -12.86
CA VAL A 88 6.43 -6.30 -13.06
C VAL A 88 6.15 -5.37 -14.25
N GLY A 89 5.77 -5.90 -15.39
CA GLY A 89 5.43 -5.11 -16.57
C GLY A 89 4.27 -4.12 -16.34
N LEU A 90 3.23 -4.54 -15.63
CA LEU A 90 2.12 -3.66 -15.23
C LEU A 90 2.59 -2.52 -14.30
N SER A 91 3.53 -2.80 -13.39
CA SER A 91 4.09 -1.76 -12.50
C SER A 91 4.93 -0.74 -13.28
N GLU A 92 5.71 -1.18 -14.25
CA GLU A 92 6.49 -0.29 -15.13
C GLU A 92 5.58 0.60 -15.99
N LYS A 93 4.49 0.07 -16.50
CA LYS A 93 3.49 0.85 -17.21
C LYS A 93 2.87 1.91 -16.32
N ALA A 94 2.44 1.56 -15.10
CA ALA A 94 1.91 2.50 -14.13
C ALA A 94 2.92 3.60 -13.76
N ARG A 95 4.20 3.24 -13.63
CA ARG A 95 5.28 4.19 -13.42
C ARG A 95 5.46 5.13 -14.61
N SER A 96 5.42 4.62 -15.85
CA SER A 96 5.62 5.42 -17.06
C SER A 96 4.49 6.41 -17.31
N GLU A 97 3.25 6.03 -17.01
CA GLU A 97 2.06 6.91 -17.11
C GLU A 97 2.15 8.11 -16.15
N ASN A 98 2.90 7.97 -15.05
CA ASN A 98 3.11 9.00 -14.03
C ASN A 98 4.59 9.43 -13.97
N ALA A 99 5.35 9.25 -15.06
CA ALA A 99 6.78 9.49 -15.08
C ALA A 99 7.11 10.96 -14.82
N SER A 100 7.95 11.15 -13.84
CA SER A 100 8.50 12.45 -13.49
C SER A 100 9.83 12.69 -14.22
N PRO A 101 10.21 13.97 -14.47
CA PRO A 101 11.46 14.32 -15.16
C PRO A 101 12.70 13.71 -14.51
N SER A 102 13.76 13.51 -15.29
CA SER A 102 15.04 13.05 -14.79
C SER A 102 15.67 14.09 -13.84
N GLY A 103 16.36 13.62 -12.78
CA GLY A 103 17.08 14.52 -11.85
C GLY A 103 16.27 14.92 -10.60
N GLN A 104 15.15 14.27 -10.32
CA GLN A 104 14.36 14.57 -9.13
C GLN A 104 15.05 14.12 -7.83
N SER A 105 14.86 14.91 -6.76
CA SER A 105 15.22 14.53 -5.40
C SER A 105 14.37 13.34 -4.92
N LEU A 106 14.83 12.64 -3.87
CA LEU A 106 14.05 11.55 -3.27
C LEU A 106 12.66 12.04 -2.81
N LYS A 107 12.58 13.24 -2.25
CA LYS A 107 11.32 13.88 -1.86
C LYS A 107 10.32 13.93 -3.02
N GLN A 108 10.75 14.45 -4.18
CA GLN A 108 9.87 14.55 -5.36
C GLN A 108 9.44 13.18 -5.88
N ARG A 109 10.33 12.18 -5.83
CA ARG A 109 9.99 10.78 -6.19
C ARG A 109 8.99 10.16 -5.22
N VAL A 110 9.11 10.43 -3.92
CA VAL A 110 8.15 9.99 -2.90
C VAL A 110 6.78 10.63 -3.13
N GLU A 111 6.72 11.93 -3.39
CA GLU A 111 5.46 12.65 -3.67
C GLU A 111 4.76 12.09 -4.93
N ALA A 112 5.51 11.84 -6.00
CA ALA A 112 4.99 11.23 -7.23
C ALA A 112 4.50 9.80 -6.99
N LEU A 113 5.24 9.01 -6.20
CA LEU A 113 4.86 7.65 -5.82
C LEU A 113 3.57 7.64 -5.01
N VAL A 114 3.45 8.51 -4.00
CA VAL A 114 2.23 8.66 -3.17
C VAL A 114 1.02 9.00 -4.05
N THR A 115 1.19 9.92 -5.00
CA THR A 115 0.13 10.28 -5.95
C THR A 115 -0.28 9.07 -6.81
N THR A 116 0.71 8.34 -7.35
CA THR A 116 0.46 7.16 -8.19
C THR A 116 -0.25 6.05 -7.41
N LEU A 117 0.26 5.71 -6.22
CA LEU A 117 -0.36 4.69 -5.36
C LEU A 117 -1.76 5.11 -4.89
N GLY A 118 -1.95 6.38 -4.54
CA GLY A 118 -3.25 6.93 -4.14
C GLY A 118 -4.30 6.82 -5.25
N SER A 119 -3.92 7.11 -6.50
CA SER A 119 -4.81 6.99 -7.68
C SER A 119 -5.20 5.53 -7.99
N GLN A 120 -4.52 4.57 -7.38
CA GLN A 120 -4.76 3.13 -7.50
C GLN A 120 -5.37 2.51 -6.24
N ASP A 121 -5.85 3.33 -5.31
CA ASP A 121 -6.53 2.93 -4.06
C ASP A 121 -5.65 2.17 -3.05
N PHE A 122 -4.33 2.32 -3.09
CA PHE A 122 -3.44 1.73 -2.08
C PHE A 122 -3.46 2.44 -0.72
N SER A 123 -4.01 3.66 -0.65
CA SER A 123 -4.02 4.50 0.56
C SER A 123 -2.63 4.63 1.20
N PRO A 124 -1.64 5.21 0.49
CA PRO A 124 -0.27 5.32 0.99
C PRO A 124 -0.14 6.36 2.10
N VAL A 125 0.63 6.04 3.12
CA VAL A 125 1.03 6.94 4.20
C VAL A 125 2.55 6.88 4.33
N VAL A 126 3.21 8.04 4.35
CA VAL A 126 4.67 8.15 4.52
C VAL A 126 4.95 8.72 5.90
N GLU A 127 5.75 8.01 6.68
CA GLU A 127 6.14 8.39 8.04
C GLU A 127 7.67 8.44 8.15
N LYS A 128 8.17 9.35 8.99
CA LYS A 128 9.56 9.35 9.44
C LYS A 128 9.64 8.71 10.82
N ASN A 129 10.54 7.73 10.94
CA ASN A 129 10.82 7.10 12.22
C ASN A 129 12.34 7.23 12.50
N GLY A 130 12.73 8.35 13.10
CA GLY A 130 14.13 8.74 13.24
C GLY A 130 14.76 9.01 11.85
N ASP A 131 15.83 8.29 11.55
CA ASP A 131 16.58 8.38 10.29
C ASP A 131 16.03 7.44 9.18
N VAL A 132 14.81 6.94 9.36
CA VAL A 132 14.21 5.98 8.42
C VAL A 132 12.92 6.55 7.86
N ILE A 133 12.71 6.37 6.55
CA ILE A 133 11.43 6.65 5.90
C ILE A 133 10.66 5.32 5.80
N GLU A 134 9.43 5.32 6.27
CA GLU A 134 8.52 4.20 6.17
C GLU A 134 7.32 4.57 5.28
N LEU A 135 7.05 3.75 4.27
CA LEU A 135 5.86 3.83 3.43
C LEU A 135 4.90 2.72 3.84
N ARG A 136 3.73 3.09 4.30
CA ARG A 136 2.66 2.18 4.67
C ARG A 136 1.54 2.23 3.64
N LEU A 137 1.15 1.07 3.12
CA LEU A 137 -0.03 0.91 2.27
C LEU A 137 -1.16 0.38 3.14
N MET A 138 -2.12 1.25 3.46
CA MET A 138 -3.22 0.94 4.39
C MET A 138 -4.34 0.13 3.72
N ASN A 139 -4.41 0.12 2.39
CA ASN A 139 -5.31 -0.71 1.61
C ASN A 139 -4.52 -1.48 0.55
N CYS A 140 -4.96 -2.69 0.25
CA CYS A 140 -4.55 -3.42 -0.94
C CYS A 140 -5.77 -3.52 -1.88
N PRO A 141 -5.75 -2.85 -3.04
CA PRO A 141 -6.86 -2.90 -4.00
C PRO A 141 -7.08 -4.28 -4.63
N PHE A 142 -6.13 -5.21 -4.42
CA PHE A 142 -6.10 -6.57 -4.94
C PHE A 142 -6.10 -7.64 -3.84
N ARG A 143 -6.59 -7.29 -2.64
CA ARG A 143 -6.40 -8.08 -1.41
C ARG A 143 -6.81 -9.54 -1.56
N SER A 144 -8.01 -9.86 -2.03
CA SER A 144 -8.46 -11.26 -2.12
C SER A 144 -7.58 -12.10 -3.06
N VAL A 145 -7.09 -11.51 -4.16
CA VAL A 145 -6.14 -12.16 -5.08
C VAL A 145 -4.77 -12.30 -4.43
N ALA A 146 -4.29 -11.25 -3.74
CA ALA A 146 -3.00 -11.26 -3.05
C ALA A 146 -2.94 -12.33 -1.94
N MET A 147 -4.02 -12.57 -1.23
CA MET A 147 -4.10 -13.62 -0.22
C MET A 147 -3.94 -15.03 -0.81
N GLN A 148 -4.36 -15.23 -2.06
CA GLN A 148 -4.27 -16.53 -2.76
C GLN A 148 -2.98 -16.68 -3.56
N ASN A 149 -2.49 -15.59 -4.17
CA ASN A 149 -1.30 -15.63 -5.05
C ASN A 149 -0.33 -14.49 -4.72
N GLN A 150 0.88 -14.87 -4.30
CA GLN A 150 1.92 -13.91 -3.90
C GLN A 150 2.50 -13.12 -5.08
N SER A 151 2.44 -13.65 -6.32
CA SER A 151 3.05 -12.99 -7.48
C SER A 151 2.51 -11.59 -7.71
N ILE A 152 1.24 -11.31 -7.35
CA ILE A 152 0.67 -9.97 -7.47
C ILE A 152 1.36 -8.93 -6.58
N CYS A 153 1.97 -9.36 -5.46
CA CYS A 153 2.72 -8.47 -4.57
C CYS A 153 4.07 -7.98 -5.18
N SER A 154 4.43 -8.46 -6.37
CA SER A 154 5.53 -7.91 -7.16
C SER A 154 5.16 -6.56 -7.76
N TYR A 155 3.88 -6.31 -7.99
CA TYR A 155 3.39 -5.07 -8.57
C TYR A 155 3.75 -3.85 -7.71
N ASP A 156 3.30 -3.83 -6.47
CA ASP A 156 3.56 -2.71 -5.55
C ASP A 156 5.04 -2.62 -5.19
N PHE A 157 5.72 -3.75 -4.96
CA PHE A 157 7.15 -3.76 -4.69
C PHE A 157 7.96 -3.14 -5.82
N HIS A 158 7.74 -3.58 -7.06
CA HIS A 158 8.46 -3.06 -8.23
C HIS A 158 8.10 -1.60 -8.53
N LEU A 159 6.82 -1.21 -8.39
CA LEU A 159 6.40 0.17 -8.56
C LEU A 159 7.14 1.10 -7.59
N ILE A 160 7.25 0.71 -6.32
CA ILE A 160 7.95 1.47 -5.28
C ILE A 160 9.45 1.53 -5.60
N ALA A 161 10.10 0.39 -5.80
CA ALA A 161 11.54 0.30 -6.04
C ALA A 161 11.96 1.08 -7.30
N SER A 162 11.26 0.88 -8.41
CA SER A 162 11.58 1.53 -9.70
C SER A 162 11.31 3.03 -9.71
N THR A 163 10.35 3.51 -8.91
CA THR A 163 10.05 4.94 -8.78
C THR A 163 11.05 5.63 -7.88
N LEU A 164 11.35 5.05 -6.71
CA LEU A 164 12.24 5.66 -5.73
C LEU A 164 13.71 5.54 -6.11
N LYS A 165 14.10 4.50 -6.86
CA LYS A 165 15.50 4.22 -7.26
C LYS A 165 16.46 4.18 -6.08
N VAL A 166 16.01 3.66 -4.95
CA VAL A 166 16.78 3.36 -3.74
C VAL A 166 16.39 1.97 -3.27
N ASP A 167 17.21 1.36 -2.44
CA ASP A 167 16.90 0.06 -1.87
C ASP A 167 15.69 0.16 -0.95
N ILE A 168 14.80 -0.81 -1.06
CA ILE A 168 13.61 -0.92 -0.21
C ILE A 168 13.52 -2.33 0.38
N SER A 169 12.90 -2.43 1.53
CA SER A 169 12.56 -3.73 2.12
C SER A 169 11.12 -3.74 2.62
N ARG A 170 10.37 -4.82 2.33
CA ARG A 170 9.04 -5.03 2.88
C ARG A 170 9.16 -5.62 4.27
N ILE A 171 8.73 -4.88 5.28
CA ILE A 171 8.85 -5.22 6.71
C ILE A 171 7.61 -5.96 7.20
N LYS A 172 6.42 -5.60 6.69
CA LYS A 172 5.14 -6.24 7.02
C LYS A 172 4.31 -6.42 5.76
N SER A 173 3.49 -7.45 5.73
CA SER A 173 2.56 -7.73 4.65
C SER A 173 1.19 -8.09 5.19
N ILE A 174 0.14 -7.67 4.50
CA ILE A 174 -1.23 -8.12 4.77
C ILE A 174 -1.37 -9.64 4.69
N ARG A 175 -0.52 -10.32 3.90
CA ARG A 175 -0.49 -11.78 3.79
C ARG A 175 -0.04 -12.46 5.07
N ASP A 176 0.75 -11.76 5.88
CA ASP A 176 1.26 -12.23 7.18
C ASP A 176 0.35 -11.77 8.34
N GLY A 177 -0.86 -11.29 8.04
CA GLY A 177 -1.83 -10.86 9.02
C GLY A 177 -1.66 -9.42 9.52
N ALA A 178 -0.84 -8.61 8.86
CA ALA A 178 -0.73 -7.18 9.19
C ALA A 178 -1.90 -6.38 8.62
N ASP A 179 -2.20 -5.23 9.24
CA ASP A 179 -3.27 -4.31 8.82
C ASP A 179 -2.98 -3.63 7.46
N GLY A 180 -1.73 -3.69 6.99
CA GLY A 180 -1.27 -3.12 5.74
C GLY A 180 0.13 -3.60 5.39
N CYS A 181 0.62 -3.24 4.20
CA CYS A 181 2.01 -3.48 3.81
C CYS A 181 2.89 -2.34 4.27
N LEU A 182 4.02 -2.65 4.92
CA LEU A 182 5.01 -1.67 5.39
C LEU A 182 6.32 -1.85 4.63
N TYR A 183 6.78 -0.80 4.00
CA TYR A 183 8.06 -0.72 3.31
C TYR A 183 8.99 0.24 4.02
N ARG A 184 10.23 -0.17 4.20
CA ARG A 184 11.32 0.69 4.65
C ARG A 184 12.14 1.12 3.45
N ILE A 185 12.37 2.44 3.36
CA ILE A 185 13.10 3.08 2.28
C ILE A 185 14.50 3.39 2.82
N MET A 186 15.53 2.86 2.17
CA MET A 186 16.92 3.08 2.53
C MET A 186 17.39 4.36 1.85
N ALA A 187 17.55 5.43 2.63
CA ALA A 187 17.94 6.75 2.17
C ALA A 187 19.07 7.29 3.02
N THR A 188 19.82 8.26 2.50
CA THR A 188 20.84 8.97 3.28
C THR A 188 20.19 9.92 4.30
N PRO A 189 20.90 10.30 5.39
CA PRO A 189 20.35 11.24 6.37
C PRO A 189 19.88 12.57 5.76
N GLU A 190 20.58 13.05 4.74
CA GLU A 190 20.25 14.27 4.01
C GLU A 190 18.91 14.10 3.25
N GLU A 191 18.75 12.99 2.53
CA GLU A 191 17.51 12.67 1.81
C GLU A 191 16.34 12.47 2.77
N VAL A 192 16.56 11.82 3.93
CA VAL A 192 15.54 11.68 4.97
C VAL A 192 15.11 13.05 5.50
N ALA A 193 16.06 13.98 5.68
CA ALA A 193 15.74 15.33 6.16
C ALA A 193 14.84 16.10 5.19
N GLU A 194 15.03 15.93 3.88
CA GLU A 194 14.27 16.62 2.82
C GLU A 194 12.83 16.10 2.64
N VAL A 195 12.57 14.81 2.95
CA VAL A 195 11.22 14.24 2.78
C VAL A 195 10.31 14.83 3.85
N SER A 196 9.39 15.70 3.43
CA SER A 196 8.31 16.20 4.30
C SER A 196 7.30 15.10 4.53
N LEU A 197 6.72 15.03 5.74
CA LEU A 197 5.64 14.10 6.04
C LEU A 197 4.42 14.45 5.15
N VAL A 198 3.98 13.49 4.34
CA VAL A 198 2.69 13.60 3.64
C VAL A 198 1.63 13.07 4.60
N GLY A 199 1.06 13.97 5.41
CA GLY A 199 0.09 13.61 6.46
C GLY A 199 -0.11 14.67 7.53
N ASP A 200 0.75 15.71 7.59
CA ASP A 200 0.54 16.85 8.49
C ASP A 200 -0.30 17.95 7.78
N GLY A 201 -1.62 17.69 7.65
CA GLY A 201 -2.60 18.64 7.15
C GLY A 201 -3.98 18.31 7.71
#